data_b97155a020e11c7f8457f71b5cd5701b
#
_entry.id   b97155a020e11c7f8457f71b5cd5701b
#
_cell.length_a   1.000
_cell.length_b   1.000
_cell.length_c   1.000
_cell.angle_alpha   90.00
_cell.angle_beta   90.00
_cell.angle_gamma   90.00
#
_symmetry.space_group_name_H-M   'P 1'
#
loop_
_entity.id
_entity.type
_entity.pdbx_description
1 polymer ?
#
loop_
_entity_poly.entity_id
_entity_poly.type
_entity_poly.pdbx_seq_one_letter_code
_entity_poly.pdbx_strand_id
1 'polypeptide(L)'
;MEKIEIKEIPTSPGIYIFKDEYEEPLYVGKAKNLRKRVPSYFRDRSSWKVKRLVAESENISFVVSKNEADALLAEYSFIQQYKPKYNVQFKDDKSYPYVTLSNEEWPRAYISRRISQKNKNFGPFPFIGSARRSLDHLINIFPVRTCSKNVFERHQKLGKACLLYDIDKCAGPCIDAISRDEYVDLISKLENFYSGKSDQYIDEKINAVSYTHLRAHET
;
A
#
# COMPACT_ATOMS: atom_id res chain seq x y z
N MET A 1 34.58 -2.84 12.87
CA MET A 1 33.18 -3.06 13.29
C MET A 1 33.15 -3.17 14.80
N GLU A 2 32.73 -2.13 15.52
CA GLU A 2 32.44 -2.24 16.96
C GLU A 2 31.38 -3.33 17.13
N LYS A 3 31.62 -4.25 18.07
CA LYS A 3 30.66 -5.30 18.40
C LYS A 3 29.38 -4.63 18.93
N ILE A 4 28.34 -4.51 18.06
CA ILE A 4 27.04 -4.08 18.54
C ILE A 4 26.63 -5.05 19.63
N GLU A 5 26.53 -4.56 20.87
CA GLU A 5 26.06 -5.39 21.96
C GLU A 5 24.60 -5.74 21.69
N ILE A 6 24.29 -7.04 21.65
CA ILE A 6 22.92 -7.53 21.35
C ILE A 6 21.89 -6.93 22.33
N LYS A 7 22.31 -6.53 23.51
CA LYS A 7 21.48 -5.89 24.53
C LYS A 7 20.99 -4.49 24.14
N GLU A 8 21.72 -3.78 23.29
CA GLU A 8 21.38 -2.44 22.81
C GLU A 8 20.36 -2.44 21.67
N ILE A 9 20.17 -3.60 21.02
CA ILE A 9 19.20 -3.73 19.93
C ILE A 9 17.77 -3.73 20.49
N PRO A 10 16.86 -2.86 20.00
CA PRO A 10 15.47 -2.83 20.46
C PRO A 10 14.73 -4.16 20.23
N THR A 11 13.81 -4.52 21.13
CA THR A 11 12.93 -5.70 20.98
C THR A 11 11.69 -5.40 20.15
N SER A 12 11.47 -4.15 19.81
CA SER A 12 10.31 -3.63 19.09
C SER A 12 10.34 -3.96 17.58
N PRO A 13 9.18 -3.85 16.87
CA PRO A 13 9.16 -3.83 15.43
C PRO A 13 9.90 -2.58 14.89
N GLY A 14 10.46 -2.69 13.69
CA GLY A 14 11.17 -1.57 13.09
C GLY A 14 11.99 -1.98 11.86
N ILE A 15 12.80 -1.03 11.39
CA ILE A 15 13.77 -1.28 10.34
C ILE A 15 15.19 -1.22 10.92
N TYR A 16 16.08 -1.97 10.27
CA TYR A 16 17.51 -1.93 10.51
C TYR A 16 18.23 -1.59 9.21
N ILE A 17 19.28 -0.79 9.31
CA ILE A 17 20.00 -0.20 8.18
C ILE A 17 21.48 -0.53 8.36
N PHE A 18 21.99 -1.39 7.49
CA PHE A 18 23.43 -1.63 7.39
C PHE A 18 24.07 -0.49 6.61
N LYS A 19 25.12 0.12 7.14
CA LYS A 19 25.81 1.26 6.59
C LYS A 19 27.29 0.96 6.39
N ASP A 20 27.89 1.62 5.40
CA ASP A 20 29.35 1.56 5.18
C ASP A 20 30.12 2.57 6.07
N GLU A 21 31.41 2.71 5.81
CA GLU A 21 32.32 3.63 6.49
C GLU A 21 31.95 5.12 6.30
N TYR A 22 31.20 5.45 5.24
CA TYR A 22 30.71 6.80 4.92
C TYR A 22 29.28 7.04 5.44
N GLU A 23 28.75 6.17 6.29
CA GLU A 23 27.37 6.21 6.79
C GLU A 23 26.29 6.04 5.69
N GLU A 24 26.68 5.61 4.47
CA GLU A 24 25.76 5.37 3.37
C GLU A 24 25.01 4.03 3.54
N PRO A 25 23.70 3.99 3.29
CA PRO A 25 22.91 2.78 3.42
C PRO A 25 23.29 1.71 2.39
N LEU A 26 23.81 0.59 2.85
CA LEU A 26 24.09 -0.59 2.03
C LEU A 26 22.86 -1.51 1.90
N TYR A 27 22.11 -1.66 2.98
CA TYR A 27 20.93 -2.51 3.04
C TYR A 27 19.95 -2.03 4.11
N VAL A 28 18.66 -2.06 3.78
CA VAL A 28 17.56 -1.80 4.70
C VAL A 28 16.70 -3.04 4.79
N GLY A 29 16.33 -3.44 5.99
CA GLY A 29 15.41 -4.55 6.22
C GLY A 29 14.49 -4.27 7.39
N LYS A 30 13.31 -4.92 7.40
CA LYS A 30 12.36 -4.84 8.51
C LYS A 30 12.41 -6.05 9.41
N ALA A 31 11.98 -5.87 10.66
CA ALA A 31 11.77 -6.95 11.60
C ALA A 31 10.55 -6.68 12.49
N LYS A 32 9.84 -7.76 12.85
CA LYS A 32 8.85 -7.75 13.94
C LYS A 32 9.53 -7.61 15.31
N ASN A 33 10.77 -8.07 15.42
CA ASN A 33 11.63 -7.93 16.58
C ASN A 33 13.07 -7.78 16.11
N LEU A 34 13.61 -6.57 16.24
CA LEU A 34 14.96 -6.22 15.77
C LEU A 34 16.04 -7.06 16.45
N ARG A 35 15.94 -7.24 17.79
CA ARG A 35 16.91 -8.02 18.60
C ARG A 35 17.00 -9.49 18.20
N LYS A 36 15.89 -10.08 17.71
CA LYS A 36 15.89 -11.46 17.21
C LYS A 36 16.42 -11.55 15.79
N ARG A 37 16.13 -10.55 14.96
CA ARG A 37 16.45 -10.58 13.53
C ARG A 37 17.88 -10.24 13.19
N VAL A 38 18.42 -9.14 13.73
CA VAL A 38 19.73 -8.62 13.32
C VAL A 38 20.87 -9.61 13.59
N PRO A 39 20.94 -10.31 14.76
CA PRO A 39 21.99 -11.30 15.00
C PRO A 39 22.00 -12.46 14.01
N SER A 40 20.90 -12.75 13.31
CA SER A 40 20.85 -13.85 12.32
C SER A 40 21.80 -13.62 11.15
N TYR A 41 22.08 -12.37 10.78
CA TYR A 41 23.03 -12.03 9.71
C TYR A 41 24.47 -12.44 10.04
N PHE A 42 24.82 -12.47 11.32
CA PHE A 42 26.16 -12.81 11.81
C PHE A 42 26.32 -14.32 12.08
N ARG A 43 25.20 -15.04 12.30
CA ARG A 43 25.19 -16.48 12.52
C ARG A 43 25.12 -17.27 11.22
N ASP A 44 24.24 -16.84 10.29
CA ASP A 44 24.03 -17.52 9.02
C ASP A 44 25.09 -17.06 8.00
N ARG A 45 26.09 -17.91 7.84
CA ARG A 45 27.17 -17.71 6.85
C ARG A 45 26.96 -18.53 5.56
N SER A 46 25.79 -19.08 5.30
CA SER A 46 25.51 -19.88 4.11
C SER A 46 25.44 -19.05 2.84
N SER A 47 24.86 -17.84 2.91
CA SER A 47 24.72 -16.95 1.77
C SER A 47 25.97 -16.08 1.56
N TRP A 48 26.61 -16.19 0.39
CA TRP A 48 27.73 -15.33 0.01
C TRP A 48 27.36 -13.83 0.02
N LYS A 49 26.12 -13.51 -0.31
CA LYS A 49 25.59 -12.14 -0.30
C LYS A 49 25.53 -11.55 1.09
N VAL A 50 25.06 -12.35 2.08
CA VAL A 50 25.03 -11.93 3.49
C VAL A 50 26.46 -11.74 4.01
N LYS A 51 27.39 -12.65 3.67
CA LYS A 51 28.80 -12.50 4.04
C LYS A 51 29.37 -11.18 3.52
N ARG A 52 29.10 -10.85 2.26
CA ARG A 52 29.60 -9.63 1.65
C ARG A 52 28.97 -8.38 2.24
N LEU A 53 27.64 -8.39 2.48
CA LEU A 53 26.94 -7.29 3.18
C LEU A 53 27.59 -7.04 4.55
N VAL A 54 27.76 -8.07 5.37
CA VAL A 54 28.36 -7.95 6.70
C VAL A 54 29.82 -7.49 6.63
N ALA A 55 30.57 -7.93 5.62
CA ALA A 55 31.97 -7.52 5.44
C ALA A 55 32.14 -6.05 4.99
N GLU A 56 31.19 -5.54 4.20
CA GLU A 56 31.21 -4.14 3.72
C GLU A 56 30.55 -3.17 4.73
N SER A 57 29.89 -3.68 5.77
CA SER A 57 29.18 -2.84 6.75
C SER A 57 30.08 -2.49 7.93
N GLU A 58 30.09 -1.22 8.30
CA GLU A 58 30.77 -0.71 9.49
C GLU A 58 29.80 -0.43 10.64
N ASN A 59 28.55 -0.04 10.33
CA ASN A 59 27.58 0.35 11.34
C ASN A 59 26.18 -0.22 11.02
N ILE A 60 25.34 -0.35 12.06
CA ILE A 60 23.92 -0.70 11.91
C ILE A 60 23.07 0.28 12.75
N SER A 61 22.20 1.01 12.10
CA SER A 61 21.23 1.87 12.77
C SER A 61 19.82 1.26 12.76
N PHE A 62 18.99 1.70 13.72
CA PHE A 62 17.64 1.18 13.93
C PHE A 62 16.63 2.32 13.93
N VAL A 63 15.47 2.09 13.32
CA VAL A 63 14.30 2.95 13.44
C VAL A 63 13.16 2.10 13.99
N VAL A 64 12.75 2.38 15.22
CA VAL A 64 11.65 1.67 15.88
C VAL A 64 10.32 2.15 15.32
N SER A 65 9.41 1.22 15.06
CA SER A 65 8.05 1.47 14.56
C SER A 65 7.01 1.04 15.59
N LYS A 66 5.81 1.61 15.51
CA LYS A 66 4.70 1.26 16.42
C LYS A 66 4.23 -0.18 16.22
N ASN A 67 4.25 -0.67 14.98
CA ASN A 67 3.79 -1.99 14.58
C ASN A 67 4.53 -2.48 13.33
N GLU A 68 4.24 -3.71 12.90
CA GLU A 68 4.86 -4.34 11.74
C GLU A 68 4.46 -3.66 10.41
N ALA A 69 3.25 -3.08 10.32
CA ALA A 69 2.79 -2.37 9.13
C ALA A 69 3.58 -1.07 8.93
N ASP A 70 3.81 -0.30 10.01
CA ASP A 70 4.62 0.91 9.97
C ASP A 70 6.09 0.57 9.61
N ALA A 71 6.64 -0.52 10.16
CA ALA A 71 7.98 -1.00 9.79
C ALA A 71 8.08 -1.33 8.30
N LEU A 72 7.03 -1.92 7.71
CA LEU A 72 6.98 -2.24 6.29
C LEU A 72 6.95 -0.99 5.41
N LEU A 73 6.17 0.02 5.79
CA LEU A 73 6.11 1.29 5.07
C LEU A 73 7.42 2.07 5.19
N ALA A 74 8.04 2.06 6.38
CA ALA A 74 9.35 2.65 6.60
C ALA A 74 10.42 1.97 5.73
N GLU A 75 10.49 0.62 5.72
CA GLU A 75 11.40 -0.13 4.85
C GLU A 75 11.24 0.29 3.39
N TYR A 76 10.01 0.32 2.89
CA TYR A 76 9.71 0.73 1.52
C TYR A 76 10.19 2.16 1.24
N SER A 77 9.85 3.13 2.09
CA SER A 77 10.23 4.53 1.92
C SER A 77 11.75 4.72 1.89
N PHE A 78 12.47 4.08 2.81
CA PHE A 78 13.92 4.12 2.86
C PHE A 78 14.57 3.49 1.62
N ILE A 79 14.04 2.34 1.14
CA ILE A 79 14.56 1.70 -0.08
C ILE A 79 14.33 2.59 -1.31
N GLN A 80 13.17 3.26 -1.42
CA GLN A 80 12.88 4.16 -2.53
C GLN A 80 13.78 5.42 -2.52
N GLN A 81 14.01 5.97 -1.33
CA GLN A 81 14.80 7.19 -1.15
C GLN A 81 16.28 6.95 -1.40
N TYR A 82 16.85 5.92 -0.78
CA TYR A 82 18.30 5.69 -0.76
C TYR A 82 18.77 4.66 -1.80
N LYS A 83 17.88 3.84 -2.34
CA LYS A 83 18.16 2.75 -3.31
C LYS A 83 19.39 1.92 -2.92
N PRO A 84 19.43 1.35 -1.70
CA PRO A 84 20.65 0.73 -1.18
C PRO A 84 21.11 -0.41 -2.09
N LYS A 85 22.44 -0.52 -2.27
CA LYS A 85 23.10 -1.47 -3.18
C LYS A 85 22.58 -2.90 -3.04
N TYR A 86 22.44 -3.37 -1.81
CA TYR A 86 22.02 -4.75 -1.55
C TYR A 86 20.51 -4.96 -1.66
N ASN A 87 19.65 -3.95 -1.44
CA ASN A 87 18.22 -4.05 -1.70
C ASN A 87 17.93 -4.14 -3.21
N VAL A 88 18.67 -3.43 -4.04
CA VAL A 88 18.53 -3.51 -5.51
C VAL A 88 19.00 -4.87 -6.04
N GLN A 89 20.09 -5.43 -5.48
CA GLN A 89 20.61 -6.73 -5.87
C GLN A 89 19.80 -7.91 -5.31
N PHE A 90 19.20 -7.75 -4.14
CA PHE A 90 18.27 -8.69 -3.53
C PHE A 90 16.84 -8.41 -3.96
N LYS A 91 16.55 -8.17 -5.21
CA LYS A 91 15.18 -7.99 -5.68
C LYS A 91 14.24 -9.00 -5.02
N ASP A 92 13.83 -8.65 -3.80
CA ASP A 92 12.68 -9.27 -3.16
C ASP A 92 11.49 -8.71 -3.94
N ASP A 93 10.88 -9.52 -4.77
CA ASP A 93 9.82 -9.19 -5.72
C ASP A 93 8.50 -8.85 -5.00
N LYS A 94 8.60 -8.24 -3.80
CA LYS A 94 7.48 -7.78 -3.00
C LYS A 94 6.93 -6.48 -3.57
N SER A 95 6.22 -6.61 -4.68
CA SER A 95 5.41 -5.51 -5.18
C SER A 95 4.25 -5.26 -4.21
N TYR A 96 4.25 -4.08 -3.59
CA TYR A 96 3.18 -3.65 -2.69
C TYR A 96 1.87 -3.44 -3.47
N PRO A 97 0.71 -3.71 -2.85
CA PRO A 97 -0.57 -3.38 -3.46
C PRO A 97 -0.84 -1.87 -3.44
N TYR A 98 -1.42 -1.40 -4.51
CA TYR A 98 -1.91 -0.04 -4.71
C TYR A 98 -3.38 -0.08 -5.06
N VAL A 99 -4.14 0.94 -4.65
CA VAL A 99 -5.41 1.27 -5.28
C VAL A 99 -5.09 2.06 -6.55
N THR A 100 -5.60 1.60 -7.68
CA THR A 100 -5.29 2.17 -8.99
C THR A 100 -6.56 2.67 -9.65
N LEU A 101 -6.55 3.91 -10.13
CA LEU A 101 -7.54 4.45 -11.05
C LEU A 101 -7.02 4.36 -12.48
N SER A 102 -7.77 3.68 -13.35
CA SER A 102 -7.38 3.54 -14.77
C SER A 102 -7.54 4.86 -15.52
N ASN A 103 -6.69 5.06 -16.51
CA ASN A 103 -6.81 6.16 -17.46
C ASN A 103 -7.67 5.74 -18.65
N GLU A 104 -8.95 5.46 -18.41
CA GLU A 104 -9.96 5.13 -19.41
C GLU A 104 -10.98 6.25 -19.47
N GLU A 105 -11.80 6.29 -20.52
CA GLU A 105 -12.90 7.26 -20.65
C GLU A 105 -13.81 7.22 -19.41
N TRP A 106 -14.19 6.04 -18.97
CA TRP A 106 -14.86 5.78 -17.71
C TRP A 106 -13.85 5.11 -16.74
N PRO A 107 -13.12 5.86 -15.93
CA PRO A 107 -12.10 5.28 -15.05
C PRO A 107 -12.67 4.24 -14.11
N ARG A 108 -11.92 3.17 -13.85
CA ARG A 108 -12.26 2.17 -12.85
C ARG A 108 -11.27 2.18 -11.70
N ALA A 109 -11.75 1.81 -10.51
CA ALA A 109 -10.90 1.57 -9.35
C ALA A 109 -10.63 0.06 -9.19
N TYR A 110 -9.38 -0.32 -8.95
CA TYR A 110 -8.97 -1.71 -8.74
C TYR A 110 -7.67 -1.80 -7.96
N ILE A 111 -7.36 -2.99 -7.44
CA ILE A 111 -6.09 -3.23 -6.75
C ILE A 111 -5.06 -3.77 -7.74
N SER A 112 -3.89 -3.13 -7.78
CA SER A 112 -2.75 -3.58 -8.59
C SER A 112 -1.47 -3.62 -7.77
N ARG A 113 -0.58 -4.54 -8.10
CA ARG A 113 0.82 -4.54 -7.63
C ARG A 113 1.76 -3.96 -8.68
N ARG A 114 1.29 -3.79 -9.92
CA ARG A 114 2.06 -3.19 -11.01
C ARG A 114 1.68 -1.72 -11.14
N ILE A 115 2.67 -0.86 -11.02
CA ILE A 115 2.51 0.58 -11.21
C ILE A 115 2.64 0.87 -12.70
N SER A 116 1.66 1.55 -13.28
CA SER A 116 1.71 2.10 -14.62
C SER A 116 1.71 3.61 -14.54
N GLN A 117 2.60 4.28 -15.26
CA GLN A 117 2.65 5.75 -15.32
C GLN A 117 1.40 6.37 -15.96
N LYS A 118 0.64 5.56 -16.72
CA LYS A 118 -0.61 6.01 -17.36
C LYS A 118 -1.78 6.09 -16.38
N ASN A 119 -1.69 5.37 -15.25
CA ASN A 119 -2.75 5.27 -14.26
C ASN A 119 -2.37 6.03 -12.99
N LYS A 120 -3.37 6.48 -12.23
CA LYS A 120 -3.13 7.04 -10.90
C LYS A 120 -3.07 5.90 -9.88
N ASN A 121 -2.03 5.88 -9.06
CA ASN A 121 -1.77 4.81 -8.09
C ASN A 121 -1.64 5.41 -6.70
N PHE A 122 -2.42 4.90 -5.75
CA PHE A 122 -2.47 5.34 -4.36
C PHE A 122 -1.98 4.24 -3.43
N GLY A 123 -1.09 4.57 -2.52
CA GLY A 123 -0.40 3.63 -1.65
C GLY A 123 1.08 3.96 -1.57
N PRO A 124 1.97 3.02 -1.20
CA PRO A 124 1.73 1.57 -1.05
C PRO A 124 0.88 1.20 0.18
N PHE A 125 0.10 0.14 0.06
CA PHE A 125 -0.57 -0.45 1.21
C PHE A 125 0.29 -1.58 1.79
N PRO A 126 0.33 -1.75 3.13
CA PRO A 126 1.11 -2.82 3.76
C PRO A 126 0.68 -4.23 3.32
N PHE A 127 -0.63 -4.43 3.15
CA PHE A 127 -1.22 -5.72 2.79
C PHE A 127 -2.35 -5.55 1.78
N ILE A 128 -2.55 -6.57 0.93
CA ILE A 128 -3.64 -6.55 -0.07
C ILE A 128 -5.03 -6.46 0.60
N GLY A 129 -5.18 -7.04 1.79
CA GLY A 129 -6.42 -6.93 2.56
C GLY A 129 -6.74 -5.52 3.03
N SER A 130 -5.73 -4.71 3.40
CA SER A 130 -5.93 -3.30 3.77
C SER A 130 -6.32 -2.45 2.56
N ALA A 131 -5.66 -2.67 1.40
CA ALA A 131 -6.03 -1.99 0.16
C ALA A 131 -7.47 -2.31 -0.28
N ARG A 132 -7.88 -3.61 -0.17
CA ARG A 132 -9.26 -4.03 -0.50
C ARG A 132 -10.27 -3.40 0.42
N ARG A 133 -10.09 -3.49 1.74
CA ARG A 133 -11.03 -2.89 2.70
C ARG A 133 -11.16 -1.39 2.50
N SER A 134 -10.04 -0.68 2.29
CA SER A 134 -10.06 0.75 1.97
C SER A 134 -10.89 1.04 0.73
N LEU A 135 -10.67 0.31 -0.36
CA LEU A 135 -11.43 0.49 -1.60
C LEU A 135 -12.90 0.12 -1.41
N ASP A 136 -13.22 -1.00 -0.76
CA ASP A 136 -14.60 -1.45 -0.54
C ASP A 136 -15.42 -0.45 0.29
N HIS A 137 -14.82 0.18 1.31
CA HIS A 137 -15.46 1.24 2.08
C HIS A 137 -15.73 2.48 1.21
N LEU A 138 -14.75 2.88 0.40
CA LEU A 138 -14.91 4.08 -0.43
C LEU A 138 -15.87 3.89 -1.60
N ILE A 139 -16.01 2.67 -2.13
CA ILE A 139 -17.01 2.36 -3.17
C ILE A 139 -18.45 2.50 -2.63
N ASN A 140 -18.69 2.26 -1.34
CA ASN A 140 -20.00 2.53 -0.73
C ASN A 140 -20.32 4.03 -0.63
N ILE A 141 -19.31 4.90 -0.64
CA ILE A 141 -19.47 6.36 -0.57
C ILE A 141 -19.43 6.98 -1.98
N PHE A 142 -18.50 6.50 -2.78
CA PHE A 142 -18.25 6.92 -4.17
C PHE A 142 -18.41 5.70 -5.08
N PRO A 143 -19.61 5.41 -5.60
CA PRO A 143 -19.92 4.19 -6.33
C PRO A 143 -19.29 4.19 -7.74
N VAL A 144 -17.97 4.27 -7.83
CA VAL A 144 -17.23 4.18 -9.08
C VAL A 144 -17.12 2.72 -9.53
N ARG A 145 -17.04 2.49 -10.85
CA ARG A 145 -16.94 1.12 -11.36
C ARG A 145 -15.62 0.44 -10.95
N THR A 146 -15.70 -0.85 -10.66
CA THR A 146 -14.54 -1.72 -10.38
C THR A 146 -14.38 -2.81 -11.45
N CYS A 147 -15.37 -2.99 -12.32
CA CYS A 147 -15.40 -4.02 -13.34
C CYS A 147 -14.31 -3.82 -14.42
N SER A 148 -13.88 -4.92 -15.05
CA SER A 148 -12.95 -4.87 -16.16
C SER A 148 -13.58 -4.25 -17.40
N LYS A 149 -12.77 -3.80 -18.36
CA LYS A 149 -13.22 -3.23 -19.64
C LYS A 149 -14.17 -4.18 -20.39
N ASN A 150 -13.83 -5.47 -20.46
CA ASN A 150 -14.66 -6.47 -21.14
C ASN A 150 -16.06 -6.61 -20.49
N VAL A 151 -16.13 -6.56 -19.16
CA VAL A 151 -17.40 -6.62 -18.44
C VAL A 151 -18.20 -5.34 -18.67
N PHE A 152 -17.55 -4.18 -18.65
CA PHE A 152 -18.17 -2.90 -18.95
C PHE A 152 -18.81 -2.88 -20.35
N GLU A 153 -18.04 -3.19 -21.38
CA GLU A 153 -18.51 -3.22 -22.78
C GLU A 153 -19.64 -4.25 -23.01
N ARG A 154 -19.58 -5.38 -22.32
CA ARG A 154 -20.65 -6.38 -22.37
C ARG A 154 -21.99 -5.82 -21.83
N HIS A 155 -21.97 -5.17 -20.66
CA HIS A 155 -23.19 -4.59 -20.08
C HIS A 155 -23.69 -3.39 -20.89
N GLN A 156 -22.80 -2.60 -21.45
CA GLN A 156 -23.13 -1.51 -22.37
C GLN A 156 -23.88 -2.02 -23.61
N LYS A 157 -23.38 -3.09 -24.24
CA LYS A 157 -24.07 -3.73 -25.40
C LYS A 157 -25.42 -4.34 -25.05
N LEU A 158 -25.56 -4.88 -23.85
CA LEU A 158 -26.80 -5.50 -23.38
C LEU A 158 -27.85 -4.47 -22.91
N GLY A 159 -27.47 -3.22 -22.64
CA GLY A 159 -28.32 -2.20 -22.05
C GLY A 159 -28.88 -2.62 -20.67
N LYS A 160 -28.18 -3.50 -19.95
CA LYS A 160 -28.63 -4.03 -18.65
C LYS A 160 -27.57 -3.80 -17.58
N ALA A 161 -28.03 -3.33 -16.40
CA ALA A 161 -27.19 -3.15 -15.24
C ALA A 161 -26.56 -4.48 -14.77
N CYS A 162 -25.44 -4.38 -14.05
CA CYS A 162 -24.84 -5.51 -13.36
C CYS A 162 -25.20 -5.48 -11.87
N LEU A 163 -24.97 -6.59 -11.18
CA LEU A 163 -25.23 -6.71 -9.74
C LEU A 163 -24.62 -5.56 -8.90
N LEU A 164 -23.45 -5.04 -9.28
CA LEU A 164 -22.84 -3.93 -8.52
C LEU A 164 -23.66 -2.64 -8.58
N TYR A 165 -24.40 -2.42 -9.66
CA TYR A 165 -25.37 -1.32 -9.76
C TYR A 165 -26.57 -1.57 -8.86
N ASP A 166 -27.12 -2.80 -8.91
CA ASP A 166 -28.33 -3.18 -8.14
C ASP A 166 -28.10 -3.11 -6.62
N ILE A 167 -26.84 -3.22 -6.16
CA ILE A 167 -26.47 -3.10 -4.75
C ILE A 167 -25.76 -1.77 -4.41
N ASP A 168 -25.99 -0.72 -5.21
CA ASP A 168 -25.46 0.64 -5.03
C ASP A 168 -23.91 0.76 -4.95
N LYS A 169 -23.17 -0.23 -5.46
CA LYS A 169 -21.69 -0.24 -5.51
C LYS A 169 -21.11 0.24 -6.86
N CYS A 170 -21.96 0.72 -7.75
CA CYS A 170 -21.56 1.27 -9.03
C CYS A 170 -22.64 2.23 -9.52
N ALA A 171 -22.26 3.41 -9.96
CA ALA A 171 -23.19 4.41 -10.50
C ALA A 171 -23.73 4.07 -11.92
N GLY A 172 -23.37 2.92 -12.50
CA GLY A 172 -23.95 2.41 -13.74
C GLY A 172 -23.55 3.17 -15.02
N PRO A 173 -22.29 3.59 -15.21
CA PRO A 173 -21.89 4.33 -16.42
C PRO A 173 -22.00 3.51 -17.71
N CYS A 174 -22.11 2.18 -17.64
CA CYS A 174 -22.30 1.32 -18.81
C CYS A 174 -23.75 1.27 -19.32
N ILE A 175 -24.71 1.81 -18.59
CA ILE A 175 -26.13 1.88 -18.95
C ILE A 175 -26.64 3.32 -18.93
N ASP A 176 -25.72 4.29 -18.98
CA ASP A 176 -26.00 5.73 -18.95
C ASP A 176 -26.85 6.18 -17.73
N ALA A 177 -26.75 5.44 -16.60
CA ALA A 177 -27.45 5.78 -15.35
C ALA A 177 -26.81 6.99 -14.62
N ILE A 178 -25.65 7.42 -15.01
CA ILE A 178 -24.94 8.61 -14.53
C ILE A 178 -24.35 9.37 -15.71
N SER A 179 -24.39 10.69 -15.65
CA SER A 179 -23.74 11.53 -16.65
C SER A 179 -22.20 11.47 -16.53
N ARG A 180 -21.51 11.86 -17.60
CA ARG A 180 -20.05 11.90 -17.64
C ARG A 180 -19.48 12.83 -16.58
N ASP A 181 -20.07 14.01 -16.43
CA ASP A 181 -19.59 15.04 -15.50
C ASP A 181 -19.77 14.62 -14.05
N GLU A 182 -20.91 14.05 -13.69
CA GLU A 182 -21.15 13.50 -12.35
C GLU A 182 -20.20 12.34 -12.03
N TYR A 183 -19.88 11.49 -13.01
CA TYR A 183 -18.94 10.39 -12.82
C TYR A 183 -17.51 10.89 -12.62
N VAL A 184 -17.08 11.91 -13.35
CA VAL A 184 -15.77 12.56 -13.16
C VAL A 184 -15.68 13.20 -11.78
N ASP A 185 -16.75 13.79 -11.27
CA ASP A 185 -16.82 14.33 -9.91
C ASP A 185 -16.64 13.22 -8.86
N LEU A 186 -17.30 12.06 -9.00
CA LEU A 186 -17.09 10.90 -8.13
C LEU A 186 -15.62 10.43 -8.13
N ILE A 187 -15.00 10.33 -9.30
CA ILE A 187 -13.59 9.95 -9.46
C ILE A 187 -12.68 10.98 -8.75
N SER A 188 -12.97 12.28 -8.91
CA SER A 188 -12.20 13.36 -8.31
C SER A 188 -12.28 13.33 -6.78
N LYS A 189 -13.46 13.06 -6.22
CA LYS A 189 -13.66 12.90 -4.78
C LYS A 189 -12.89 11.70 -4.22
N LEU A 190 -12.94 10.55 -4.91
CA LEU A 190 -12.17 9.36 -4.55
C LEU A 190 -10.65 9.63 -4.61
N GLU A 191 -10.19 10.35 -5.62
CA GLU A 191 -8.79 10.75 -5.78
C GLU A 191 -8.34 11.69 -4.66
N ASN A 192 -9.13 12.71 -4.33
CA ASN A 192 -8.85 13.66 -3.27
C ASN A 192 -8.73 12.97 -1.92
N PHE A 193 -9.61 12.00 -1.64
CA PHE A 193 -9.51 11.18 -0.43
C PHE A 193 -8.16 10.45 -0.33
N TYR A 194 -7.76 9.71 -1.36
CA TYR A 194 -6.50 8.98 -1.36
C TYR A 194 -5.26 9.90 -1.38
N SER A 195 -5.40 11.13 -1.85
CA SER A 195 -4.33 12.13 -1.86
C SER A 195 -4.23 12.91 -0.54
N GLY A 196 -5.08 12.62 0.45
CA GLY A 196 -5.14 13.34 1.72
C GLY A 196 -5.68 14.76 1.60
N LYS A 197 -6.40 15.06 0.53
CA LYS A 197 -7.08 16.35 0.27
C LYS A 197 -8.59 16.21 0.52
N SER A 198 -8.96 15.47 1.58
CA SER A 198 -10.36 15.24 1.90
C SER A 198 -11.00 16.48 2.46
N ASP A 199 -12.16 16.89 1.91
CA ASP A 199 -13.00 17.92 2.48
C ASP A 199 -13.70 17.40 3.76
N GLN A 200 -13.98 18.30 4.71
CA GLN A 200 -14.68 18.01 5.98
C GLN A 200 -15.97 17.16 5.78
N TYR A 201 -16.67 17.36 4.69
CA TYR A 201 -17.87 16.62 4.31
C TYR A 201 -17.62 15.09 4.11
N ILE A 202 -16.45 14.71 3.67
CA ILE A 202 -16.06 13.29 3.48
C ILE A 202 -15.79 12.65 4.85
N ASP A 203 -15.15 13.37 5.73
CA ASP A 203 -14.88 12.91 7.10
C ASP A 203 -16.16 12.72 7.90
N GLU A 204 -17.14 13.60 7.74
CA GLU A 204 -18.47 13.45 8.35
C GLU A 204 -19.23 12.23 7.84
N LYS A 205 -19.20 11.94 6.53
CA LYS A 205 -19.85 10.74 5.97
C LYS A 205 -19.13 9.45 6.35
N ILE A 206 -17.82 9.44 6.41
CA ILE A 206 -17.05 8.27 6.87
C ILE A 206 -17.37 7.98 8.34
N ASN A 207 -17.42 9.02 9.18
CA ASN A 207 -17.80 8.88 10.58
C ASN A 207 -19.24 8.35 10.73
N ALA A 208 -20.20 8.86 9.95
CA ALA A 208 -21.58 8.40 9.98
C ALA A 208 -21.73 6.92 9.60
N VAL A 209 -21.00 6.44 8.59
CA VAL A 209 -20.98 5.02 8.17
C VAL A 209 -20.31 4.13 9.22
N SER A 210 -19.24 4.60 9.86
CA SER A 210 -18.59 3.88 10.96
C SER A 210 -19.50 3.72 12.18
N TYR A 211 -20.28 4.75 12.53
CA TYR A 211 -21.23 4.69 13.64
C TYR A 211 -22.39 3.72 13.39
N THR A 212 -22.87 3.59 12.16
CA THR A 212 -23.95 2.65 11.83
C THR A 212 -23.47 1.19 11.88
N HIS A 213 -22.23 0.90 11.51
CA HIS A 213 -21.66 -0.44 11.62
C HIS A 213 -21.38 -0.87 13.07
N LEU A 214 -21.00 0.04 13.96
CA LEU A 214 -20.79 -0.28 15.38
C LEU A 214 -22.10 -0.61 16.09
N ARG A 215 -23.22 0.05 15.75
CA ARG A 215 -24.54 -0.25 16.33
C ARG A 215 -25.16 -1.58 15.85
N ALA A 216 -24.78 -2.06 14.67
CA ALA A 216 -25.30 -3.33 14.14
C ALA A 216 -24.67 -4.57 14.81
N HIS A 217 -23.64 -4.42 15.61
CA HIS A 217 -22.98 -5.50 16.37
C HIS A 217 -23.34 -5.51 17.87
N GLU A 218 -24.20 -4.58 18.35
CA GLU A 218 -24.66 -4.51 19.75
C GLU A 218 -26.08 -5.00 19.93
N THR A 219 -26.73 -5.56 18.92
CA THR A 219 -28.02 -6.25 18.98
C THR A 219 -27.85 -7.70 18.51
#